data_c50b662da7fc52d08ef0107e4e243106
#
_entry.id   c50b662da7fc52d08ef0107e4e243106
#
_cell.length_a   1.000
_cell.length_b   1.000
_cell.length_c   1.000
_cell.angle_alpha   90.00
_cell.angle_beta   90.00
_cell.angle_gamma   90.00
#
_symmetry.space_group_name_H-M   'P 1'
#
loop_
_entity.id
_entity.type
_entity.pdbx_description
1 polymer ?
#
loop_
_entity_poly.entity_id
_entity_poly.type
_entity_poly.pdbx_seq_one_letter_code
_entity_poly.pdbx_strand_id
1 'polypeptide(L)'
;MATKEDLESFVTQVTCPDDFDDFWSGVLSDLAETPLHPILTPAPLRSNDDVNVYQATYMSLAGVEIFSWYSVPASGEGPFPAILHLPGYKSEPAVRRDWGKKGVVVLSVAVRGKLPSSSEFNPGYPGLLISGLENRHAYSYKGVISDCVRGVDFLHSRPEVDPERIFACGSSQGGGLTLTTSALRPEI
;
A
#
# COMPACT_ATOMS: atom_id res chain seq x y z
N MET A 1 -5.10 -8.27 33.73
CA MET A 1 -5.56 -8.29 32.34
C MET A 1 -6.69 -7.29 32.23
N ALA A 2 -6.70 -6.44 31.21
CA ALA A 2 -7.82 -5.54 30.98
C ALA A 2 -9.09 -6.35 30.64
N THR A 3 -10.22 -5.93 31.16
CA THR A 3 -11.53 -6.54 30.87
C THR A 3 -12.05 -6.03 29.52
N LYS A 4 -13.13 -6.63 29.01
CA LYS A 4 -13.79 -6.14 27.80
C LYS A 4 -14.33 -4.72 28.01
N GLU A 5 -14.90 -4.43 29.18
CA GLU A 5 -15.38 -3.10 29.55
C GLU A 5 -14.25 -2.06 29.59
N ASP A 6 -13.05 -2.41 30.10
CA ASP A 6 -11.89 -1.54 30.09
C ASP A 6 -11.47 -1.18 28.65
N LEU A 7 -11.58 -2.13 27.71
CA LEU A 7 -11.24 -1.90 26.30
C LEU A 7 -12.30 -1.06 25.57
N GLU A 8 -13.58 -1.28 25.85
CA GLU A 8 -14.69 -0.53 25.25
C GLU A 8 -14.76 0.93 25.74
N SER A 9 -14.30 1.17 26.97
CA SER A 9 -14.25 2.51 27.59
C SER A 9 -12.91 3.21 27.37
N PHE A 10 -11.93 2.57 26.72
CA PHE A 10 -10.61 3.16 26.53
C PHE A 10 -10.67 4.38 25.60
N VAL A 11 -10.22 5.51 26.11
CA VAL A 11 -10.04 6.75 25.36
C VAL A 11 -8.54 6.99 25.19
N THR A 12 -8.10 7.16 23.94
CA THR A 12 -6.70 7.47 23.66
C THR A 12 -6.30 8.82 24.28
N GLN A 13 -5.08 8.86 24.81
CA GLN A 13 -4.45 10.10 25.29
C GLN A 13 -3.70 10.85 24.17
N VAL A 14 -3.62 10.23 22.97
CA VAL A 14 -2.97 10.88 21.83
C VAL A 14 -3.85 12.02 21.33
N THR A 15 -3.29 13.23 21.30
CA THR A 15 -3.95 14.40 20.74
C THR A 15 -3.76 14.47 19.23
N CYS A 16 -4.82 14.84 18.51
CA CYS A 16 -4.71 15.20 17.09
C CYS A 16 -4.25 16.67 17.01
N PRO A 17 -3.16 16.99 16.29
CA PRO A 17 -2.78 18.37 16.02
C PRO A 17 -3.87 19.12 15.24
N ASP A 18 -4.05 20.43 15.49
CA ASP A 18 -5.09 21.24 14.83
C ASP A 18 -4.92 21.30 13.29
N ASP A 19 -3.69 21.12 12.80
CA ASP A 19 -3.34 21.17 11.38
C ASP A 19 -3.17 19.77 10.74
N PHE A 20 -3.68 18.72 11.39
CA PHE A 20 -3.55 17.33 10.90
C PHE A 20 -4.21 17.13 9.53
N ASP A 21 -5.42 17.63 9.37
CA ASP A 21 -6.18 17.48 8.12
C ASP A 21 -5.55 18.32 6.99
N ASP A 22 -5.08 19.53 7.29
CA ASP A 22 -4.37 20.38 6.33
C ASP A 22 -3.06 19.72 5.87
N PHE A 23 -2.32 19.11 6.80
CA PHE A 23 -1.09 18.38 6.47
C PHE A 23 -1.36 17.22 5.48
N TRP A 24 -2.34 16.37 5.77
CA TRP A 24 -2.62 15.23 4.89
C TRP A 24 -3.29 15.65 3.58
N SER A 25 -4.12 16.67 3.59
CA SER A 25 -4.68 17.24 2.35
C SER A 25 -3.58 17.77 1.43
N GLY A 26 -2.58 18.47 1.99
CA GLY A 26 -1.40 18.89 1.23
C GLY A 26 -0.60 17.73 0.66
N VAL A 27 -0.35 16.68 1.46
CA VAL A 27 0.36 15.47 0.99
C VAL A 27 -0.39 14.77 -0.14
N LEU A 28 -1.72 14.66 -0.04
CA LEU A 28 -2.55 14.03 -1.08
C LEU A 28 -2.60 14.89 -2.36
N SER A 29 -2.58 16.22 -2.22
CA SER A 29 -2.47 17.14 -3.37
C SER A 29 -1.15 16.95 -4.10
N ASP A 30 -0.01 16.97 -3.39
CA ASP A 30 1.32 16.74 -3.97
C ASP A 30 1.41 15.36 -4.65
N LEU A 31 0.77 14.35 -4.05
CA LEU A 31 0.72 13.01 -4.61
C LEU A 31 -0.10 12.96 -5.90
N ALA A 32 -1.24 13.68 -5.96
CA ALA A 32 -2.11 13.73 -7.13
C ALA A 32 -1.44 14.43 -8.33
N GLU A 33 -0.55 15.41 -8.07
CA GLU A 33 0.24 16.08 -9.11
C GLU A 33 1.34 15.17 -9.71
N THR A 34 1.72 14.10 -9.01
CA THR A 34 2.71 13.14 -9.50
C THR A 34 2.03 12.15 -10.47
N PRO A 35 2.40 12.10 -11.76
CA PRO A 35 1.84 11.12 -12.70
C PRO A 35 2.09 9.68 -12.22
N LEU A 36 1.08 8.82 -12.32
CA LEU A 36 1.16 7.43 -11.84
C LEU A 36 2.19 6.58 -12.62
N HIS A 37 2.27 6.74 -13.93
CA HIS A 37 3.15 5.98 -14.84
C HIS A 37 3.18 4.47 -14.54
N PRO A 38 2.04 3.76 -14.56
CA PRO A 38 1.99 2.35 -14.21
C PRO A 38 2.64 1.51 -15.31
N ILE A 39 3.59 0.64 -14.92
CA ILE A 39 4.24 -0.30 -15.83
C ILE A 39 3.98 -1.72 -15.33
N LEU A 40 3.56 -2.61 -16.24
CA LEU A 40 3.39 -4.03 -15.97
C LEU A 40 4.35 -4.85 -16.82
N THR A 41 5.21 -5.63 -16.16
CA THR A 41 6.11 -6.58 -16.80
C THR A 41 5.68 -8.00 -16.43
N PRO A 42 5.31 -8.86 -17.39
CA PRO A 42 4.95 -10.25 -17.12
C PRO A 42 6.05 -11.00 -16.35
N ALA A 43 5.64 -11.79 -15.37
CA ALA A 43 6.54 -12.67 -14.60
C ALA A 43 6.15 -14.14 -14.78
N PRO A 44 6.46 -14.76 -15.95
CA PRO A 44 5.97 -16.09 -16.30
C PRO A 44 6.44 -17.18 -15.33
N LEU A 45 7.65 -17.07 -14.78
CA LEU A 45 8.17 -18.01 -13.77
C LEU A 45 7.43 -17.96 -12.43
N ARG A 46 6.62 -16.94 -12.21
CA ARG A 46 5.78 -16.76 -11.00
C ARG A 46 4.29 -16.98 -11.29
N SER A 47 3.91 -17.03 -12.54
CA SER A 47 2.55 -17.36 -13.00
C SER A 47 2.29 -18.86 -12.96
N ASN A 48 1.03 -19.26 -13.03
CA ASN A 48 0.58 -20.64 -13.22
C ASN A 48 -0.76 -20.65 -13.99
N ASP A 49 -1.39 -21.80 -14.15
CA ASP A 49 -2.63 -21.94 -14.91
C ASP A 49 -3.81 -21.13 -14.33
N ASP A 50 -3.77 -20.84 -13.03
CA ASP A 50 -4.85 -20.14 -12.32
C ASP A 50 -4.62 -18.63 -12.21
N VAL A 51 -3.33 -18.17 -12.24
CA VAL A 51 -2.97 -16.78 -11.88
C VAL A 51 -1.84 -16.27 -12.77
N ASN A 52 -2.08 -15.17 -13.44
CA ASN A 52 -1.07 -14.36 -14.11
C ASN A 52 -0.40 -13.42 -13.11
N VAL A 53 0.93 -13.41 -13.09
CA VAL A 53 1.72 -12.55 -12.19
C VAL A 53 2.53 -11.55 -13.00
N TYR A 54 2.56 -10.33 -12.52
CA TYR A 54 3.33 -9.23 -13.10
C TYR A 54 4.19 -8.57 -12.03
N GLN A 55 5.33 -8.05 -12.44
CA GLN A 55 6.02 -6.98 -11.74
C GLN A 55 5.30 -5.70 -12.12
N ALA A 56 4.79 -4.98 -11.13
CA ALA A 56 4.16 -3.68 -11.33
C ALA A 56 5.06 -2.61 -10.74
N THR A 57 5.31 -1.53 -11.47
CA THR A 57 5.93 -0.32 -10.93
C THR A 57 5.03 0.87 -11.18
N TYR A 58 5.09 1.85 -10.27
CA TYR A 58 4.36 3.10 -10.38
C TYR A 58 5.07 4.20 -9.58
N MET A 59 4.85 5.45 -10.00
CA MET A 59 5.46 6.61 -9.35
C MET A 59 4.63 7.04 -8.14
N SER A 60 5.32 7.35 -7.05
CA SER A 60 4.75 7.84 -5.80
C SER A 60 5.30 9.22 -5.43
N LEU A 61 4.96 9.70 -4.23
CA LEU A 61 5.34 11.01 -3.72
C LEU A 61 6.85 11.28 -3.88
N ALA A 62 7.17 12.49 -4.35
CA ALA A 62 8.53 12.95 -4.67
C ALA A 62 9.22 12.14 -5.78
N GLY A 63 8.47 11.52 -6.69
CA GLY A 63 8.99 10.80 -7.84
C GLY A 63 9.66 9.46 -7.52
N VAL A 64 9.41 8.90 -6.32
CA VAL A 64 9.96 7.58 -5.96
C VAL A 64 9.20 6.48 -6.68
N GLU A 65 9.92 5.60 -7.40
CA GLU A 65 9.34 4.43 -8.05
C GLU A 65 9.07 3.33 -7.01
N ILE A 66 7.85 2.81 -7.03
CA ILE A 66 7.38 1.75 -6.14
C ILE A 66 7.15 0.46 -6.92
N PHE A 67 7.78 -0.61 -6.47
CA PHE A 67 7.58 -1.95 -6.98
C PHE A 67 6.45 -2.67 -6.24
N SER A 68 5.73 -3.52 -6.97
CA SER A 68 4.71 -4.41 -6.40
C SER A 68 4.65 -5.73 -7.18
N TRP A 69 4.24 -6.81 -6.51
CA TRP A 69 3.76 -7.98 -7.20
C TRP A 69 2.27 -7.82 -7.49
N TYR A 70 1.90 -7.92 -8.76
CA TYR A 70 0.51 -7.83 -9.20
C TYR A 70 0.05 -9.19 -9.71
N SER A 71 -0.93 -9.78 -9.02
CA SER A 71 -1.48 -11.11 -9.31
C SER A 71 -2.91 -10.97 -9.79
N VAL A 72 -3.20 -11.49 -10.99
CA VAL A 72 -4.51 -11.40 -11.64
C VAL A 72 -5.02 -12.80 -11.91
N PRO A 73 -6.31 -13.14 -11.65
CA PRO A 73 -6.90 -14.41 -12.07
C PRO A 73 -6.68 -14.67 -13.56
N ALA A 74 -6.25 -15.88 -13.93
CA ALA A 74 -6.01 -16.25 -15.33
C ALA A 74 -7.31 -16.57 -16.09
N SER A 75 -8.41 -16.79 -15.37
CA SER A 75 -9.72 -17.13 -15.92
C SER A 75 -10.83 -16.51 -15.09
N GLY A 76 -12.04 -16.47 -15.64
CA GLY A 76 -13.24 -15.88 -15.00
C GLY A 76 -13.68 -14.61 -15.73
N GLU A 77 -14.89 -14.15 -15.38
CA GLU A 77 -15.47 -12.93 -15.92
C GLU A 77 -15.18 -11.76 -14.96
N GLY A 78 -14.25 -10.87 -15.37
CA GLY A 78 -13.98 -9.61 -14.65
C GLY A 78 -15.08 -8.55 -14.87
N PRO A 79 -14.97 -7.38 -14.27
CA PRO A 79 -13.88 -6.97 -13.39
C PRO A 79 -13.91 -7.67 -12.03
N PHE A 80 -12.73 -7.94 -11.47
CA PHE A 80 -12.56 -8.70 -10.23
C PHE A 80 -12.44 -7.80 -9.00
N PRO A 81 -12.87 -8.28 -7.81
CA PRO A 81 -12.50 -7.62 -6.56
C PRO A 81 -10.98 -7.60 -6.41
N ALA A 82 -10.45 -6.58 -5.74
CA ALA A 82 -9.03 -6.42 -5.55
C ALA A 82 -8.64 -6.24 -4.09
N ILE A 83 -7.43 -6.69 -3.75
CA ILE A 83 -6.82 -6.50 -2.43
C ILE A 83 -5.48 -5.78 -2.58
N LEU A 84 -5.35 -4.64 -1.92
CA LEU A 84 -4.09 -3.99 -1.62
C LEU A 84 -3.47 -4.69 -0.41
N HIS A 85 -2.42 -5.47 -0.62
CA HIS A 85 -1.72 -6.21 0.43
C HIS A 85 -0.48 -5.46 0.89
N LEU A 86 -0.47 -5.03 2.16
CA LEU A 86 0.53 -4.15 2.74
C LEU A 86 1.51 -4.91 3.64
N PRO A 87 2.82 -4.64 3.52
CA PRO A 87 3.85 -5.46 4.13
C PRO A 87 4.07 -5.13 5.61
N GLY A 88 4.43 -6.15 6.40
CA GLY A 88 5.02 -5.96 7.73
C GLY A 88 6.40 -5.28 7.64
N TYR A 89 6.96 -4.83 8.79
CA TYR A 89 8.18 -4.01 8.83
C TYR A 89 9.36 -4.61 8.07
N LYS A 90 9.72 -5.86 8.36
CA LYS A 90 10.83 -6.58 7.71
C LYS A 90 10.37 -7.57 6.65
N SER A 91 9.09 -7.57 6.27
CA SER A 91 8.58 -8.47 5.24
C SER A 91 8.72 -7.85 3.86
N GLU A 92 9.12 -8.65 2.89
CA GLU A 92 9.08 -8.30 1.48
C GLU A 92 7.70 -8.66 0.88
N PRO A 93 7.30 -8.02 -0.23
CA PRO A 93 6.04 -8.33 -0.88
C PRO A 93 6.05 -9.77 -1.41
N ALA A 94 4.96 -10.49 -1.20
CA ALA A 94 4.79 -11.86 -1.66
C ALA A 94 3.79 -11.95 -2.81
N VAL A 95 4.06 -12.85 -3.74
CA VAL A 95 3.07 -13.21 -4.78
C VAL A 95 1.91 -13.99 -4.13
N ARG A 96 0.69 -13.51 -4.28
CA ARG A 96 -0.51 -14.05 -3.62
C ARG A 96 -1.38 -14.87 -4.59
N ARG A 97 -0.83 -15.98 -5.08
CA ARG A 97 -1.58 -16.91 -5.96
C ARG A 97 -2.76 -17.59 -5.26
N ASP A 98 -2.68 -17.73 -3.93
CA ASP A 98 -3.75 -18.31 -3.09
C ASP A 98 -5.06 -17.51 -3.18
N TRP A 99 -4.99 -16.19 -3.32
CA TRP A 99 -6.15 -15.33 -3.53
C TRP A 99 -6.53 -15.19 -5.00
N GLY A 100 -5.55 -15.13 -5.89
CA GLY A 100 -5.79 -15.12 -7.33
C GLY A 100 -6.64 -16.31 -7.80
N LYS A 101 -6.36 -17.52 -7.28
CA LYS A 101 -7.19 -18.74 -7.53
C LYS A 101 -8.66 -18.60 -7.09
N LYS A 102 -8.96 -17.66 -6.19
CA LYS A 102 -10.31 -17.39 -5.69
C LYS A 102 -10.99 -16.25 -6.44
N GLY A 103 -10.44 -15.81 -7.56
CA GLY A 103 -11.00 -14.72 -8.36
C GLY A 103 -10.74 -13.33 -7.79
N VAL A 104 -9.64 -13.14 -7.05
CA VAL A 104 -9.28 -11.85 -6.46
C VAL A 104 -7.97 -11.34 -7.05
N VAL A 105 -7.95 -10.12 -7.54
CA VAL A 105 -6.73 -9.41 -7.93
C VAL A 105 -5.98 -8.98 -6.67
N VAL A 106 -4.65 -9.10 -6.67
CA VAL A 106 -3.83 -8.69 -5.51
C VAL A 106 -2.66 -7.82 -5.95
N LEU A 107 -2.53 -6.66 -5.33
CA LEU A 107 -1.35 -5.82 -5.40
C LEU A 107 -0.57 -5.92 -4.09
N SER A 108 0.55 -6.63 -4.08
CA SER A 108 1.45 -6.75 -2.91
C SER A 108 2.56 -5.71 -3.02
N VAL A 109 2.46 -4.66 -2.22
CA VAL A 109 3.32 -3.47 -2.32
C VAL A 109 4.66 -3.66 -1.60
N ALA A 110 5.74 -3.27 -2.26
CA ALA A 110 7.02 -2.96 -1.60
C ALA A 110 7.08 -1.45 -1.40
N VAL A 111 6.69 -0.95 -0.23
CA VAL A 111 6.84 0.49 0.07
C VAL A 111 8.30 0.91 -0.01
N ARG A 112 8.56 2.20 -0.22
CA ARG A 112 9.94 2.74 -0.28
C ARG A 112 10.82 2.24 0.85
N GLY A 113 12.10 2.01 0.57
CA GLY A 113 13.07 1.46 1.51
C GLY A 113 13.03 -0.06 1.66
N LYS A 114 12.06 -0.77 1.06
CA LYS A 114 12.12 -2.23 0.89
C LYS A 114 12.92 -2.59 -0.35
N LEU A 115 13.58 -3.77 -0.36
CA LEU A 115 14.57 -4.13 -1.39
C LEU A 115 14.15 -3.80 -2.83
N PRO A 116 12.96 -4.17 -3.33
CA PRO A 116 12.58 -3.86 -4.70
C PRO A 116 12.32 -2.36 -4.96
N SER A 117 12.06 -1.56 -3.92
CA SER A 117 11.79 -0.11 -3.99
C SER A 117 12.82 0.70 -3.22
N SER A 118 14.09 0.27 -3.23
CA SER A 118 15.16 0.88 -2.44
C SER A 118 16.20 1.66 -3.26
N SER A 119 16.01 1.79 -4.57
CA SER A 119 16.95 2.46 -5.45
C SER A 119 17.15 3.94 -5.11
N GLU A 120 16.05 4.63 -4.80
CA GLU A 120 16.03 6.08 -4.56
C GLU A 120 15.93 6.45 -3.08
N PHE A 121 15.47 5.53 -2.24
CA PHE A 121 15.33 5.74 -0.81
C PHE A 121 15.65 4.46 -0.05
N ASN A 122 16.77 4.41 0.64
CA ASN A 122 17.19 3.23 1.42
C ASN A 122 17.89 3.63 2.73
N PRO A 123 17.13 3.99 3.77
CA PRO A 123 17.72 4.32 5.07
C PRO A 123 18.17 3.08 5.86
N GLY A 124 17.94 1.88 5.32
CA GLY A 124 18.20 0.62 6.02
C GLY A 124 17.28 0.38 7.21
N TYR A 125 17.57 -0.68 7.98
CA TYR A 125 16.89 -0.98 9.23
C TYR A 125 17.82 -0.65 10.41
N PRO A 126 17.36 0.04 11.47
CA PRO A 126 15.99 0.53 11.73
C PRO A 126 15.67 1.90 11.08
N GLY A 127 16.54 2.39 10.18
CA GLY A 127 16.43 3.73 9.58
C GLY A 127 15.06 4.06 9.01
N LEU A 128 14.36 3.08 8.40
CA LEU A 128 13.02 3.31 7.85
C LEU A 128 12.01 3.81 8.91
N LEU A 129 12.18 3.43 10.19
CA LEU A 129 11.30 3.89 11.28
C LEU A 129 11.62 5.29 11.79
N ILE A 130 12.85 5.75 11.63
CA ILE A 130 13.34 6.94 12.32
C ILE A 130 13.88 8.03 11.37
N SER A 131 14.04 7.74 10.09
CA SER A 131 14.55 8.71 9.12
C SER A 131 13.61 9.92 9.02
N GLY A 132 14.13 11.11 9.35
CA GLY A 132 13.40 12.36 9.33
C GLY A 132 12.40 12.55 10.47
N LEU A 133 12.49 11.78 11.56
CA LEU A 133 11.53 11.78 12.68
C LEU A 133 11.37 13.16 13.34
N GLU A 134 12.41 13.99 13.31
CA GLU A 134 12.41 15.36 13.86
C GLU A 134 11.59 16.36 13.04
N ASN A 135 11.17 15.98 11.82
CA ASN A 135 10.42 16.86 10.93
C ASN A 135 9.35 16.06 10.17
N ARG A 136 8.07 16.32 10.44
CA ARG A 136 6.93 15.65 9.80
C ARG A 136 6.98 15.68 8.26
N HIS A 137 7.54 16.74 7.65
CA HIS A 137 7.67 16.88 6.20
C HIS A 137 8.78 16.00 5.61
N ALA A 138 9.80 15.64 6.42
CA ALA A 138 10.91 14.78 6.05
C ALA A 138 10.75 13.34 6.53
N TYR A 139 9.79 13.08 7.44
CA TYR A 139 9.61 11.76 8.05
C TYR A 139 9.27 10.70 7.01
N SER A 140 10.04 9.63 7.00
CA SER A 140 9.94 8.53 6.02
C SER A 140 8.53 7.94 5.90
N TYR A 141 7.78 7.90 7.01
CA TYR A 141 6.42 7.35 7.01
C TYR A 141 5.39 8.19 6.25
N LYS A 142 5.62 9.49 6.08
CA LYS A 142 4.82 10.28 5.14
C LYS A 142 4.88 9.64 3.73
N GLY A 143 6.08 9.33 3.28
CA GLY A 143 6.29 8.67 1.99
C GLY A 143 5.78 7.24 1.96
N VAL A 144 6.01 6.44 3.01
CA VAL A 144 5.53 5.06 3.12
C VAL A 144 4.00 4.98 3.03
N ILE A 145 3.29 5.88 3.71
CA ILE A 145 1.83 5.96 3.64
C ILE A 145 1.39 6.40 2.24
N SER A 146 2.06 7.39 1.64
CA SER A 146 1.79 7.83 0.26
C SER A 146 1.95 6.70 -0.76
N ASP A 147 2.93 5.79 -0.57
CA ASP A 147 3.13 4.62 -1.44
C ASP A 147 1.93 3.66 -1.38
N CYS A 148 1.35 3.48 -0.20
CA CYS A 148 0.16 2.66 -0.01
C CYS A 148 -1.07 3.30 -0.67
N VAL A 149 -1.28 4.61 -0.47
CA VAL A 149 -2.33 5.39 -1.12
C VAL A 149 -2.19 5.28 -2.65
N ARG A 150 -0.97 5.40 -3.16
CA ARG A 150 -0.69 5.27 -4.59
C ARG A 150 -0.97 3.87 -5.15
N GLY A 151 -0.85 2.85 -4.32
CA GLY A 151 -1.28 1.50 -4.65
C GLY A 151 -2.79 1.38 -4.88
N VAL A 152 -3.60 2.18 -4.17
CA VAL A 152 -5.05 2.30 -4.44
C VAL A 152 -5.29 2.94 -5.82
N ASP A 153 -4.61 4.06 -6.11
CA ASP A 153 -4.71 4.73 -7.42
C ASP A 153 -4.29 3.78 -8.56
N PHE A 154 -3.25 2.95 -8.34
CA PHE A 154 -2.85 1.92 -9.30
C PHE A 154 -4.00 0.92 -9.53
N LEU A 155 -4.63 0.39 -8.50
CA LEU A 155 -5.75 -0.56 -8.65
C LEU A 155 -6.93 0.07 -9.38
N HIS A 156 -7.30 1.32 -9.09
CA HIS A 156 -8.33 2.07 -9.81
C HIS A 156 -8.00 2.28 -11.29
N SER A 157 -6.73 2.34 -11.65
CA SER A 157 -6.30 2.50 -13.04
C SER A 157 -6.44 1.22 -13.89
N ARG A 158 -6.77 0.08 -13.27
CA ARG A 158 -6.76 -1.23 -13.92
C ARG A 158 -8.16 -1.63 -14.43
N PRO A 159 -8.32 -1.91 -15.74
CA PRO A 159 -9.62 -2.29 -16.29
C PRO A 159 -10.14 -3.64 -15.79
N GLU A 160 -9.25 -4.52 -15.34
CA GLU A 160 -9.59 -5.81 -14.77
C GLU A 160 -10.02 -5.76 -13.30
N VAL A 161 -9.93 -4.59 -12.64
CA VAL A 161 -10.31 -4.37 -11.24
C VAL A 161 -11.68 -3.70 -11.17
N ASP A 162 -12.54 -4.21 -10.30
CA ASP A 162 -13.80 -3.58 -9.94
C ASP A 162 -13.53 -2.45 -8.92
N PRO A 163 -13.71 -1.18 -9.31
CA PRO A 163 -13.37 -0.04 -8.45
C PRO A 163 -14.24 0.06 -7.17
N GLU A 164 -15.42 -0.59 -7.15
CA GLU A 164 -16.30 -0.61 -5.98
C GLU A 164 -15.99 -1.76 -5.01
N ARG A 165 -15.04 -2.64 -5.37
CA ARG A 165 -14.65 -3.82 -4.58
C ARG A 165 -13.15 -3.89 -4.35
N ILE A 166 -12.55 -2.78 -3.93
CA ILE A 166 -11.16 -2.71 -3.52
C ILE A 166 -11.09 -2.76 -1.99
N PHE A 167 -10.22 -3.60 -1.47
CA PHE A 167 -10.00 -3.79 -0.04
C PHE A 167 -8.51 -3.66 0.28
N ALA A 168 -8.18 -3.31 1.52
CA ALA A 168 -6.80 -3.31 2.00
C ALA A 168 -6.63 -4.29 3.15
N CYS A 169 -5.47 -4.93 3.24
CA CYS A 169 -5.11 -5.76 4.39
C CYS A 169 -3.61 -5.82 4.61
N GLY A 170 -3.22 -6.09 5.84
CA GLY A 170 -1.83 -6.27 6.23
C GLY A 170 -1.71 -6.71 7.69
N SER A 171 -0.51 -7.12 8.08
CA SER A 171 -0.21 -7.55 9.44
C SER A 171 0.90 -6.68 10.04
N SER A 172 0.90 -6.46 11.36
CA SER A 172 1.89 -5.64 12.07
C SER A 172 1.93 -4.21 11.49
N GLN A 173 3.08 -3.74 11.02
CA GLN A 173 3.19 -2.48 10.27
C GLN A 173 2.14 -2.40 9.14
N GLY A 174 1.95 -3.50 8.39
CA GLY A 174 0.96 -3.57 7.33
C GLY A 174 -0.48 -3.35 7.82
N GLY A 175 -0.81 -3.77 9.04
CA GLY A 175 -2.09 -3.47 9.69
C GLY A 175 -2.25 -1.97 9.95
N GLY A 176 -1.23 -1.30 10.49
CA GLY A 176 -1.22 0.15 10.65
C GLY A 176 -1.33 0.88 9.32
N LEU A 177 -0.58 0.43 8.31
CA LEU A 177 -0.67 1.00 6.95
C LEU A 177 -2.06 0.78 6.32
N THR A 178 -2.72 -0.35 6.60
CA THR A 178 -4.11 -0.59 6.16
C THR A 178 -5.05 0.48 6.74
N LEU A 179 -5.00 0.69 8.06
CA LEU A 179 -5.85 1.67 8.73
C LEU A 179 -5.61 3.10 8.21
N THR A 180 -4.35 3.50 8.07
CA THR A 180 -4.01 4.84 7.57
C THR A 180 -4.41 5.02 6.10
N THR A 181 -4.22 3.99 5.27
CA THR A 181 -4.61 4.04 3.85
C THR A 181 -6.12 4.15 3.72
N SER A 182 -6.90 3.33 4.46
CA SER A 182 -8.37 3.41 4.42
C SER A 182 -8.92 4.72 4.97
N ALA A 183 -8.23 5.36 5.93
CA ALA A 183 -8.61 6.70 6.40
C ALA A 183 -8.39 7.79 5.33
N LEU A 184 -7.33 7.65 4.50
CA LEU A 184 -7.01 8.59 3.42
C LEU A 184 -7.69 8.25 2.08
N ARG A 185 -8.24 7.07 1.95
CA ARG A 185 -9.00 6.54 0.80
C ARG A 185 -10.26 5.83 1.32
N PRO A 186 -11.27 6.58 1.76
CA PRO A 186 -12.48 6.00 2.40
C PRO A 186 -13.36 5.20 1.44
N GLU A 187 -13.06 5.22 0.15
CA GLU A 187 -13.74 4.43 -0.86
C GLU A 187 -13.34 2.94 -0.87
N ILE A 188 -12.33 2.51 -0.10
CA ILE A 188 -11.86 1.12 -0.03
C ILE A 188 -12.19 0.44 1.29
#